data_66ecec0d21840f90f2aa12f6e20fedbc
#
_entry.id   66ecec0d21840f90f2aa12f6e20fedbc
#
_cell.length_a   1.000
_cell.length_b   1.000
_cell.length_c   1.000
_cell.angle_alpha   90.00
_cell.angle_beta   90.00
_cell.angle_gamma   90.00
#
_symmetry.space_group_name_H-M   'P 1'
#
loop_
_entity.id
_entity.type
_entity.pdbx_description
1 polymer ?
#
loop_
_entity_poly.entity_id
_entity_poly.type
_entity_poly.pdbx_seq_one_letter_code
_entity_poly.pdbx_strand_id
1 'polypeptide(L)'
;MDGTVIRSAALASLLIAAPMVAEAHQLVVFASVDCEAVTVEAKFSNGNPVQQADVRVLDGQNALLVTLPIETDGTVTVPLDSVDHSEGLLIEVDTGSHDNYWIVTPDDIARNCQS
;
A
#
# COMPACT_ATOMS: atom_id res chain seq x y z
N MET A 1 -52.34 34.16 -1.66
CA MET A 1 -51.93 33.77 -1.58
C MET A 1 -51.09 33.27 -1.61
N ASP A 2 -50.63 33.15 -1.71
CA ASP A 2 -49.97 32.70 -1.66
C ASP A 2 -49.13 31.92 -1.61
N GLY A 3 -49.12 31.59 -1.36
CA GLY A 3 -48.45 30.61 -1.03
C GLY A 3 -47.62 30.30 -1.89
N THR A 4 -47.63 30.28 -2.51
CA THR A 4 -47.02 29.96 -3.45
C THR A 4 -45.71 30.02 -3.37
N VAL A 5 -45.30 30.59 -3.13
CA VAL A 5 -44.07 30.69 -2.98
C VAL A 5 -43.25 29.75 -2.71
N ILE A 6 -43.27 29.29 -2.00
CA ILE A 6 -42.52 28.35 -1.62
C ILE A 6 -41.80 27.52 -2.38
N ARG A 7 -42.32 27.01 -3.11
CA ARG A 7 -41.77 26.09 -3.78
C ARG A 7 -40.44 26.26 -4.07
N SER A 8 -40.07 27.03 -4.45
CA SER A 8 -38.83 27.28 -4.86
C SER A 8 -37.77 26.76 -4.02
N ALA A 9 -37.83 27.05 -3.03
CA ALA A 9 -36.81 26.62 -2.17
C ALA A 9 -36.22 25.33 -2.43
N ALA A 10 -36.90 24.48 -2.40
CA ALA A 10 -36.44 23.21 -2.56
C ALA A 10 -35.30 22.97 -3.40
N LEU A 11 -35.32 23.26 -4.44
CA LEU A 11 -34.37 22.92 -5.23
C LEU A 11 -33.05 23.13 -4.92
N ALA A 12 -32.81 24.10 -4.60
CA ALA A 12 -31.49 24.38 -4.37
C ALA A 12 -30.73 23.30 -3.81
N SER A 13 -31.17 22.82 -2.88
CA SER A 13 -30.38 21.86 -2.24
C SER A 13 -29.68 20.88 -2.99
N LEU A 14 -30.16 20.42 -3.86
CA LEU A 14 -29.54 19.44 -4.45
C LEU A 14 -28.27 19.62 -4.95
N LEU A 15 -28.03 20.43 -5.55
CA LEU A 15 -26.90 20.53 -6.10
C LEU A 15 -25.81 20.21 -5.37
N ILE A 16 -25.74 20.39 -4.44
CA ILE A 16 -24.74 20.11 -3.65
C ILE A 16 -24.21 18.89 -3.81
N ALA A 17 -24.85 18.14 -3.91
CA ALA A 17 -24.43 16.85 -4.05
C ALA A 17 -23.30 16.68 -4.94
N ALA A 18 -22.74 17.59 -5.31
CA ALA A 18 -21.67 17.38 -6.17
C ALA A 18 -20.75 16.47 -5.48
N PRO A 19 -20.52 15.39 -5.93
CA PRO A 19 -19.70 14.46 -5.33
C PRO A 19 -18.31 14.83 -5.52
N MET A 20 -17.60 14.63 -4.64
CA MET A 20 -16.35 14.87 -4.69
C MET A 20 -15.83 13.64 -5.11
N VAL A 21 -15.34 13.53 -6.08
CA VAL A 21 -14.83 12.34 -6.54
C VAL A 21 -13.59 12.18 -5.90
N ALA A 22 -13.55 11.39 -5.02
CA ALA A 22 -12.35 11.12 -4.36
C ALA A 22 -11.48 10.46 -5.37
N GLU A 23 -10.34 10.83 -5.52
CA GLU A 23 -9.47 10.23 -6.33
C GLU A 23 -9.08 8.98 -5.73
N ALA A 24 -9.46 7.95 -6.19
CA ALA A 24 -9.13 6.67 -5.64
C ALA A 24 -7.87 6.16 -6.29
N HIS A 25 -6.77 6.67 -5.93
CA HIS A 25 -5.54 6.14 -6.44
C HIS A 25 -5.25 4.81 -5.75
N GLN A 26 -4.95 3.81 -6.50
CA GLN A 26 -4.64 2.51 -5.95
C GLN A 26 -3.22 2.48 -5.43
N LEU A 27 -3.03 1.73 -4.37
CA LEU A 27 -1.70 1.51 -3.82
C LEU A 27 -1.07 0.34 -4.57
N VAL A 28 0.11 0.54 -5.11
CA VAL A 28 0.85 -0.48 -5.84
C VAL A 28 2.08 -0.82 -5.04
N VAL A 29 2.27 -2.09 -4.75
CA VAL A 29 3.41 -2.57 -3.98
C VAL A 29 4.20 -3.54 -4.84
N PHE A 30 5.49 -3.38 -4.87
CA PHE A 30 6.38 -4.27 -5.58
C PHE A 30 7.59 -4.53 -4.71
N ALA A 31 8.09 -5.75 -4.73
CA ALA A 31 9.31 -6.06 -4.01
C ALA A 31 10.22 -6.88 -4.90
N SER A 32 11.48 -6.55 -4.89
CA SER A 32 12.50 -7.32 -5.57
C SER A 32 13.45 -7.88 -4.53
N VAL A 33 14.09 -8.97 -4.83
CA VAL A 33 14.98 -9.60 -3.87
C VAL A 33 16.30 -9.94 -4.56
N ASP A 34 17.37 -9.71 -3.85
CA ASP A 34 18.66 -10.24 -4.24
C ASP A 34 19.14 -11.14 -3.10
N CYS A 35 20.39 -11.53 -3.10
CA CYS A 35 20.86 -12.46 -2.10
C CYS A 35 20.97 -11.83 -0.71
N GLU A 36 20.92 -10.55 -0.60
CA GLU A 36 21.13 -9.87 0.67
C GLU A 36 19.89 -9.26 1.26
N ALA A 37 18.98 -8.80 0.44
CA ALA A 37 17.85 -8.03 0.95
C ALA A 37 16.66 -8.05 0.02
N VAL A 38 15.51 -7.75 0.58
CA VAL A 38 14.30 -7.46 -0.18
C VAL A 38 14.16 -5.95 -0.22
N THR A 39 14.02 -5.39 -1.40
CA THR A 39 13.75 -3.96 -1.56
C THR A 39 12.29 -3.80 -1.92
N VAL A 40 11.56 -3.09 -1.07
CA VAL A 40 10.13 -2.87 -1.24
C VAL A 40 9.92 -1.49 -1.82
N GLU A 41 9.04 -1.39 -2.81
CA GLU A 41 8.70 -0.10 -3.38
C GLU A 41 7.19 0.04 -3.37
N ALA A 42 6.69 1.14 -2.86
CA ALA A 42 5.26 1.41 -2.81
C ALA A 42 4.96 2.77 -3.42
N LYS A 43 3.99 2.81 -4.30
CA LYS A 43 3.59 4.04 -4.94
C LYS A 43 2.11 3.97 -5.23
N PHE A 44 1.52 5.11 -5.50
CA PHE A 44 0.14 5.14 -5.91
C PHE A 44 0.06 5.03 -7.43
N SER A 45 -1.11 4.68 -7.93
CA SER A 45 -1.30 4.44 -9.36
C SER A 45 -1.01 5.68 -10.21
N ASN A 46 -0.96 6.86 -9.62
CA ASN A 46 -0.59 8.07 -10.34
C ASN A 46 0.93 8.26 -10.42
N GLY A 47 1.70 7.32 -9.86
CA GLY A 47 3.15 7.39 -9.90
C GLY A 47 3.81 8.04 -8.71
N ASN A 48 3.03 8.64 -7.81
CA ASN A 48 3.62 9.29 -6.64
C ASN A 48 4.06 8.26 -5.62
N PRO A 49 5.24 8.40 -5.05
CA PRO A 49 5.70 7.46 -4.03
C PRO A 49 4.87 7.60 -2.76
N VAL A 50 4.73 6.49 -2.05
CA VAL A 50 4.10 6.49 -0.74
C VAL A 50 5.11 7.07 0.23
N GLN A 51 4.74 8.08 0.97
CA GLN A 51 5.68 8.76 1.86
C GLN A 51 5.52 8.36 3.32
N GLN A 52 4.41 7.75 3.67
CA GLN A 52 4.18 7.28 5.02
C GLN A 52 3.41 5.99 4.97
N ALA A 53 3.92 4.97 5.56
CA ALA A 53 3.25 3.67 5.64
C ALA A 53 4.02 2.79 6.60
N ASP A 54 3.34 1.79 7.14
CA ASP A 54 3.97 0.74 7.90
C ASP A 54 4.18 -0.42 6.94
N VAL A 55 5.39 -0.95 6.91
CA VAL A 55 5.70 -2.11 6.11
C VAL A 55 5.86 -3.27 7.06
N ARG A 56 4.97 -4.23 6.99
CA ARG A 56 4.99 -5.39 7.87
C ARG A 56 5.53 -6.57 7.11
N VAL A 57 6.49 -7.24 7.68
CA VAL A 57 7.13 -8.40 7.07
C VAL A 57 6.69 -9.61 7.87
N LEU A 58 6.03 -10.55 7.21
CA LEU A 58 5.54 -11.76 7.84
C LEU A 58 6.23 -12.96 7.21
N ASP A 59 6.36 -14.02 7.96
CA ASP A 59 6.98 -15.24 7.44
C ASP A 59 5.96 -16.10 6.68
N GLY A 60 6.38 -17.25 6.23
CA GLY A 60 5.51 -18.13 5.45
C GLY A 60 4.34 -18.70 6.23
N GLN A 61 4.28 -18.48 7.52
CA GLN A 61 3.16 -18.93 8.35
C GLN A 61 2.37 -17.75 8.90
N ASN A 62 2.55 -16.60 8.30
CA ASN A 62 1.84 -15.36 8.65
C ASN A 62 2.20 -14.84 10.06
N ALA A 63 3.36 -15.19 10.55
CA ALA A 63 3.83 -14.61 11.79
C ALA A 63 4.56 -13.31 11.50
N LEU A 64 4.23 -12.27 12.23
CA LEU A 64 4.86 -10.97 12.03
C LEU A 64 6.29 -11.01 12.51
N LEU A 65 7.22 -10.69 11.63
CA LEU A 65 8.64 -10.68 11.98
C LEU A 65 9.13 -9.30 12.33
N VAL A 66 8.73 -8.29 11.58
CA VAL A 66 9.19 -6.94 11.85
C VAL A 66 8.26 -5.94 11.17
N THR A 67 8.16 -4.76 11.72
CA THR A 67 7.42 -3.64 11.13
C THR A 67 8.41 -2.51 10.93
N LEU A 68 8.49 -1.97 9.73
CA LEU A 68 9.41 -0.92 9.39
C LEU A 68 8.66 0.26 8.77
N PRO A 69 9.09 1.48 9.03
CA PRO A 69 8.47 2.63 8.37
C PRO A 69 9.00 2.71 6.94
N ILE A 70 8.15 3.10 6.02
CA ILE A 70 8.61 3.32 4.66
C ILE A 70 9.35 4.65 4.61
N GLU A 71 10.33 4.74 3.73
CA GLU A 71 11.06 5.99 3.58
C GLU A 71 10.31 6.93 2.66
N THR A 72 10.65 8.21 2.68
CA THR A 72 9.85 9.20 1.96
C THR A 72 9.91 9.04 0.45
N ASP A 73 10.83 8.25 -0.06
CA ASP A 73 10.88 7.96 -1.48
C ASP A 73 10.04 6.72 -1.84
N GLY A 74 9.32 6.16 -0.89
CA GLY A 74 8.45 5.03 -1.12
C GLY A 74 9.15 3.69 -1.06
N THR A 75 10.36 3.61 -0.55
CA THR A 75 11.09 2.34 -0.49
C THR A 75 11.45 1.97 0.93
N VAL A 76 11.75 0.70 1.12
CA VAL A 76 12.36 0.25 2.35
C VAL A 76 13.09 -1.05 2.05
N THR A 77 14.18 -1.28 2.72
CA THR A 77 15.02 -2.46 2.50
C THR A 77 14.93 -3.36 3.72
N VAL A 78 14.72 -4.63 3.47
CA VAL A 78 14.62 -5.64 4.53
C VAL A 78 15.79 -6.60 4.35
N PRO A 79 16.80 -6.58 5.23
CA PRO A 79 17.90 -7.50 5.11
C PRO A 79 17.43 -8.94 5.33
N LEU A 80 17.80 -9.83 4.45
CA LEU A 80 17.34 -11.22 4.56
C LEU A 80 17.89 -11.92 5.81
N ASP A 81 19.08 -11.53 6.24
CA ASP A 81 19.66 -12.17 7.42
C ASP A 81 18.98 -11.74 8.72
N SER A 82 18.11 -10.77 8.68
CA SER A 82 17.39 -10.32 9.87
C SER A 82 16.03 -10.98 10.02
N VAL A 83 15.60 -11.79 9.08
CA VAL A 83 14.29 -12.42 9.13
C VAL A 83 14.38 -13.87 8.68
N ASP A 84 13.51 -14.70 9.23
CA ASP A 84 13.43 -16.09 8.80
C ASP A 84 12.65 -16.12 7.49
N HIS A 85 13.34 -16.32 6.40
CA HIS A 85 12.76 -16.31 5.08
C HIS A 85 12.71 -17.70 4.42
N SER A 86 12.93 -18.73 5.20
CA SER A 86 13.03 -20.09 4.64
C SER A 86 11.78 -20.54 3.92
N GLU A 87 10.61 -20.01 4.29
CA GLU A 87 9.38 -20.36 3.62
C GLU A 87 8.79 -19.16 2.87
N GLY A 88 9.61 -18.20 2.54
CA GLY A 88 9.16 -17.00 1.87
C GLY A 88 8.75 -15.90 2.83
N LEU A 89 8.37 -14.79 2.27
CA LEU A 89 7.95 -13.64 3.07
C LEU A 89 6.70 -13.02 2.45
N LEU A 90 5.86 -12.48 3.31
CA LEU A 90 4.73 -11.67 2.88
C LEU A 90 5.04 -10.25 3.30
N ILE A 91 5.06 -9.34 2.35
CA ILE A 91 5.35 -7.94 2.62
C ILE A 91 4.04 -7.18 2.51
N GLU A 92 3.58 -6.59 3.59
CA GLU A 92 2.35 -5.82 3.60
C GLU A 92 2.68 -4.35 3.76
N VAL A 93 2.08 -3.49 2.95
CA VAL A 93 2.25 -2.05 3.08
C VAL A 93 0.89 -1.46 3.43
N ASP A 94 0.85 -0.71 4.53
CA ASP A 94 -0.40 -0.14 5.04
C ASP A 94 -0.19 1.36 5.24
N THR A 95 -0.93 2.16 4.50
CA THR A 95 -0.82 3.61 4.61
C THR A 95 -1.84 4.17 5.60
N GLY A 96 -2.66 3.32 6.19
CA GLY A 96 -3.75 3.76 7.06
C GLY A 96 -5.08 3.82 6.32
N SER A 97 -5.06 4.18 5.06
CA SER A 97 -6.28 4.22 4.26
C SER A 97 -6.25 3.23 3.12
N HIS A 98 -5.08 2.71 2.79
CA HIS A 98 -4.92 1.71 1.73
C HIS A 98 -3.91 0.67 2.18
N ASP A 99 -4.08 -0.55 1.73
CA ASP A 99 -3.09 -1.58 2.00
C ASP A 99 -2.96 -2.48 0.78
N ASN A 100 -1.83 -3.07 0.64
CA ASN A 100 -1.57 -4.03 -0.42
C ASN A 100 -0.34 -4.85 -0.01
N TYR A 101 0.00 -5.87 -0.76
CA TYR A 101 1.06 -6.77 -0.37
C TYR A 101 1.79 -7.34 -1.57
N TRP A 102 2.94 -7.93 -1.29
CA TRP A 102 3.71 -8.66 -2.29
C TRP A 102 4.26 -9.92 -1.62
N ILE A 103 4.23 -11.02 -2.33
CA ILE A 103 4.76 -12.28 -1.80
C ILE A 103 6.12 -12.54 -2.43
N VAL A 104 7.12 -12.77 -1.58
CA VAL A 104 8.46 -13.16 -2.00
C VAL A 104 8.57 -14.65 -1.72
N THR A 105 8.68 -15.46 -2.75
CA THR A 105 8.72 -16.91 -2.58
C THR A 105 10.15 -17.40 -2.32
N PRO A 106 10.32 -18.57 -1.74
CA PRO A 106 11.66 -19.14 -1.60
C PRO A 106 12.36 -19.27 -2.95
N ASP A 107 11.60 -19.55 -4.02
CA ASP A 107 12.19 -19.64 -5.34
C ASP A 107 12.71 -18.30 -5.82
N ASP A 108 12.03 -17.21 -5.53
CA ASP A 108 12.50 -15.89 -5.91
C ASP A 108 13.85 -15.63 -5.28
N ILE A 109 13.99 -15.98 -4.01
CA ILE A 109 15.23 -15.77 -3.30
C ILE A 109 16.32 -16.67 -3.90
N ALA A 110 16.00 -17.93 -4.12
CA ALA A 110 16.99 -18.86 -4.64
C ALA A 110 17.48 -18.45 -6.03
N ARG A 111 16.58 -18.04 -6.90
CA ARG A 111 16.98 -17.64 -8.24
C ARG A 111 17.86 -16.39 -8.24
N ASN A 112 17.64 -15.52 -7.32
CA ASN A 112 18.40 -14.28 -7.26
C ASN A 112 19.67 -14.39 -6.40
N CYS A 113 19.87 -15.55 -5.81
CA CYS A 113 21.07 -15.81 -5.03
C CYS A 113 22.02 -16.77 -5.72
N GLN A 114 21.78 -17.08 -6.96
CA GLN A 114 22.68 -17.96 -7.65
C GLN A 114 23.92 -17.22 -8.06
N SER A 115 25.03 -17.81 -7.91
CA SER A 115 26.28 -17.19 -8.30
C SER A 115 26.89 -17.93 -9.50
#